data_519e4b8aa47fc171609cae54590b996a
#
_entry.id   519e4b8aa47fc171609cae54590b996a
#
_cell.length_a   1.000
_cell.length_b   1.000
_cell.length_c   1.000
_cell.angle_alpha   90.00
_cell.angle_beta   90.00
_cell.angle_gamma   90.00
#
_symmetry.space_group_name_H-M   'P 1'
#
loop_
_entity.id
_entity.type
_entity.pdbx_description
1 polymer ?
#
loop_
_entity_poly.entity_id
_entity_poly.type
_entity_poly.pdbx_seq_one_letter_code
_entity_poly.pdbx_strand_id
1 'polypeptide(L)'
;NQGHDSAKLQKTAADNRNRLTALERAAMLWQHISEGYARISEKTATQRREETELAQKQTTAARMEVEVKVAEEAFSRIATTYTLSQSQNIVQLRKQLKEGTACPVCGATHHPYHTETERELGELLSSMAKEYADLQQDLLLKRERLAAMREEIAADAARIEADGRALDDLKRRQQADVEEWQQCAYLDNSFADCSATVNRDARRMMIQLLIDNTTRAADEADKELEAYNFHQGHINRLNEEIDVLKAEMETNQTYLDNVRTAARIAAASAEELQQVINESDRACSELYTD
;
A
#
# COMPACT_ATOMS: atom_id res chain seq x y z
N ASN A 1 -3.21 14.33 48.90
CA ASN A 1 -2.97 14.86 47.54
C ASN A 1 -1.87 14.10 46.74
N GLN A 2 -0.88 13.47 47.41
CA GLN A 2 0.26 12.85 46.74
C GLN A 2 -0.09 11.69 45.75
N GLY A 3 -1.06 10.84 46.08
CA GLY A 3 -1.53 9.79 45.17
C GLY A 3 -2.26 10.30 43.92
N HIS A 4 -2.83 11.50 44.00
CA HIS A 4 -3.53 12.13 42.87
C HIS A 4 -2.54 12.68 41.82
N ASP A 5 -1.41 13.19 42.26
CA ASP A 5 -0.37 13.75 41.39
C ASP A 5 0.39 12.64 40.62
N SER A 6 0.70 11.51 41.28
CA SER A 6 1.31 10.34 40.63
C SER A 6 0.43 9.76 39.54
N ALA A 7 -0.84 9.52 39.84
CA ALA A 7 -1.79 8.97 38.88
C ALA A 7 -1.98 9.88 37.66
N LYS A 8 -1.95 11.21 37.87
CA LYS A 8 -2.02 12.19 36.79
C LYS A 8 -0.79 12.15 35.88
N LEU A 9 0.42 12.12 36.48
CA LEU A 9 1.67 12.02 35.70
C LEU A 9 1.75 10.72 34.91
N GLN A 10 1.40 9.59 35.53
CA GLN A 10 1.35 8.29 34.85
C GLN A 10 0.37 8.31 33.67
N LYS A 11 -0.82 8.89 33.88
CA LYS A 11 -1.82 9.02 32.82
C LYS A 11 -1.29 9.89 31.68
N THR A 12 -0.69 11.05 31.98
CA THR A 12 -0.13 11.94 30.94
C THR A 12 0.96 11.25 30.11
N ALA A 13 1.87 10.54 30.77
CA ALA A 13 2.91 9.78 30.08
C ALA A 13 2.32 8.68 29.18
N ALA A 14 1.33 7.93 29.69
CA ALA A 14 0.64 6.90 28.92
C ALA A 14 -0.14 7.48 27.73
N ASP A 15 -0.87 8.57 27.92
CA ASP A 15 -1.65 9.24 26.88
C ASP A 15 -0.73 9.77 25.75
N ASN A 16 0.42 10.36 26.10
CA ASN A 16 1.41 10.82 25.11
C ASN A 16 2.02 9.67 24.31
N ARG A 17 2.37 8.54 24.94
CA ARG A 17 2.88 7.35 24.26
C ARG A 17 1.84 6.74 23.32
N ASN A 18 0.60 6.64 23.78
CA ASN A 18 -0.50 6.13 22.96
C ASN A 18 -0.75 7.03 21.74
N ARG A 19 -0.72 8.36 21.95
CA ARG A 19 -0.84 9.34 20.86
C ARG A 19 0.32 9.21 19.86
N LEU A 20 1.55 9.05 20.33
CA LEU A 20 2.72 8.85 19.49
C LEU A 20 2.56 7.62 18.59
N THR A 21 2.22 6.48 19.16
CA THR A 21 1.98 5.24 18.42
C THR A 21 0.87 5.40 17.37
N ALA A 22 -0.19 6.13 17.71
CA ALA A 22 -1.29 6.40 16.78
C ALA A 22 -0.86 7.33 15.62
N LEU A 23 -0.01 8.33 15.88
CA LEU A 23 0.55 9.22 14.85
C LEU A 23 1.53 8.48 13.93
N GLU A 24 2.37 7.60 14.46
CA GLU A 24 3.27 6.76 13.66
C GLU A 24 2.48 5.84 12.72
N ARG A 25 1.41 5.23 13.24
CA ARG A 25 0.50 4.43 12.40
C ARG A 25 -0.16 5.30 11.31
N ALA A 26 -0.63 6.50 11.64
CA ALA A 26 -1.19 7.44 10.69
C ALA A 26 -0.15 7.86 9.63
N ALA A 27 1.13 8.03 9.99
CA ALA A 27 2.20 8.33 9.03
C ALA A 27 2.38 7.22 8.00
N MET A 28 2.42 5.96 8.45
CA MET A 28 2.51 4.79 7.54
C MET A 28 1.29 4.70 6.61
N LEU A 29 0.10 4.89 7.16
CA LEU A 29 -1.14 4.85 6.39
C LEU A 29 -1.19 5.97 5.34
N TRP A 30 -0.77 7.19 5.69
CA TRP A 30 -0.68 8.30 4.75
C TRP A 30 0.33 8.03 3.62
N GLN A 31 1.44 7.39 3.93
CA GLN A 31 2.40 6.96 2.92
C GLN A 31 1.73 5.98 1.94
N HIS A 32 1.04 4.94 2.41
CA HIS A 32 0.32 3.97 1.57
C HIS A 32 -0.73 4.66 0.69
N ILE A 33 -1.52 5.57 1.25
CA ILE A 33 -2.51 6.35 0.51
C ILE A 33 -1.84 7.18 -0.59
N SER A 34 -0.74 7.85 -0.28
CA SER A 34 -0.01 8.70 -1.23
C SER A 34 0.59 7.89 -2.38
N GLU A 35 1.20 6.75 -2.09
CA GLU A 35 1.73 5.82 -3.08
C GLU A 35 0.61 5.19 -3.91
N GLY A 36 -0.51 4.83 -3.27
CA GLY A 36 -1.68 4.26 -3.92
C GLY A 36 -2.27 5.21 -4.98
N TYR A 37 -2.46 6.48 -4.65
CA TYR A 37 -2.89 7.50 -5.62
C TYR A 37 -1.93 7.66 -6.79
N ALA A 38 -0.60 7.65 -6.53
CA ALA A 38 0.40 7.74 -7.58
C ALA A 38 0.32 6.54 -8.54
N ARG A 39 0.26 5.32 -8.00
CA ARG A 39 0.13 4.06 -8.80
C ARG A 39 -1.16 4.01 -9.60
N ILE A 40 -2.30 4.42 -9.02
CA ILE A 40 -3.59 4.48 -9.72
C ILE A 40 -3.52 5.47 -10.88
N SER A 41 -2.92 6.66 -10.65
CA SER A 41 -2.76 7.68 -11.68
C SER A 41 -1.89 7.18 -12.85
N GLU A 42 -0.75 6.57 -12.55
CA GLU A 42 0.16 5.99 -13.54
C GLU A 42 -0.49 4.86 -14.34
N LYS A 43 -1.10 3.88 -13.66
CA LYS A 43 -1.79 2.78 -14.35
C LYS A 43 -2.97 3.26 -15.19
N THR A 44 -3.73 4.25 -14.73
CA THR A 44 -4.82 4.84 -15.51
C THR A 44 -4.30 5.53 -16.77
N ALA A 45 -3.16 6.24 -16.68
CA ALA A 45 -2.54 6.87 -17.83
C ALA A 45 -2.00 5.84 -18.83
N THR A 46 -1.40 4.75 -18.35
CA THR A 46 -0.91 3.63 -19.17
C THR A 46 -2.06 2.95 -19.90
N GLN A 47 -3.11 2.58 -19.18
CA GLN A 47 -4.30 1.93 -19.76
C GLN A 47 -4.92 2.78 -20.88
N ARG A 48 -5.07 4.10 -20.69
CA ARG A 48 -5.60 5.00 -21.74
C ARG A 48 -4.73 5.03 -23.01
N ARG A 49 -3.40 4.92 -22.85
CA ARG A 49 -2.49 4.83 -24.01
C ARG A 49 -2.68 3.52 -24.76
N GLU A 50 -2.72 2.41 -24.03
CA GLU A 50 -2.92 1.08 -24.61
C GLU A 50 -4.28 0.95 -25.29
N GLU A 51 -5.35 1.50 -24.71
CA GLU A 51 -6.67 1.59 -25.33
C GLU A 51 -6.65 2.39 -26.65
N THR A 52 -5.87 3.49 -26.68
CA THR A 52 -5.71 4.30 -27.89
C THR A 52 -4.94 3.54 -28.98
N GLU A 53 -3.87 2.84 -28.61
CA GLU A 53 -3.08 2.00 -29.53
C GLU A 53 -3.89 0.83 -30.07
N LEU A 54 -4.71 0.19 -29.23
CA LEU A 54 -5.63 -0.88 -29.62
C LEU A 54 -6.66 -0.36 -30.65
N ALA A 55 -7.24 0.81 -30.44
CA ALA A 55 -8.18 1.44 -31.38
C ALA A 55 -7.51 1.74 -32.74
N GLN A 56 -6.24 2.15 -32.76
CA GLN A 56 -5.47 2.36 -33.98
C GLN A 56 -5.22 1.03 -34.72
N LYS A 57 -4.84 -0.04 -34.01
CA LYS A 57 -4.66 -1.37 -34.60
C LYS A 57 -5.99 -1.91 -35.17
N GLN A 58 -7.10 -1.74 -34.48
CA GLN A 58 -8.44 -2.12 -34.96
C GLN A 58 -8.80 -1.38 -36.26
N THR A 59 -8.52 -0.07 -36.33
CA THR A 59 -8.73 0.72 -37.55
C THR A 59 -7.86 0.22 -38.70
N THR A 60 -6.62 -0.16 -38.41
CA THR A 60 -5.69 -0.72 -39.39
C THR A 60 -6.17 -2.09 -39.88
N ALA A 61 -6.62 -2.96 -39.01
CA ALA A 61 -7.18 -4.25 -39.35
C ALA A 61 -8.42 -4.12 -40.26
N ALA A 62 -9.29 -3.17 -39.96
CA ALA A 62 -10.47 -2.89 -40.81
C ALA A 62 -10.06 -2.46 -42.24
N ARG A 63 -8.99 -1.69 -42.40
CA ARG A 63 -8.45 -1.35 -43.75
C ARG A 63 -7.88 -2.61 -44.43
N MET A 64 -7.11 -3.43 -43.71
CA MET A 64 -6.58 -4.68 -44.24
C MET A 64 -7.69 -5.65 -44.67
N GLU A 65 -8.84 -5.70 -43.97
CA GLU A 65 -10.00 -6.50 -44.35
C GLU A 65 -10.56 -6.07 -45.72
N VAL A 66 -10.61 -4.78 -45.97
CA VAL A 66 -11.05 -4.25 -47.29
C VAL A 66 -10.01 -4.62 -48.35
N GLU A 67 -8.70 -4.50 -48.09
CA GLU A 67 -7.67 -4.90 -49.03
C GLU A 67 -7.69 -6.40 -49.35
N VAL A 68 -7.95 -7.26 -48.36
CA VAL A 68 -8.16 -8.71 -48.60
C VAL A 68 -9.37 -8.95 -49.47
N LYS A 69 -10.52 -8.33 -49.24
CA LYS A 69 -11.71 -8.47 -50.07
C LYS A 69 -11.45 -8.07 -51.53
N VAL A 70 -10.78 -6.93 -51.75
CA VAL A 70 -10.40 -6.49 -53.10
C VAL A 70 -9.47 -7.49 -53.76
N ALA A 71 -8.49 -8.04 -53.07
CA ALA A 71 -7.59 -9.07 -53.58
C ALA A 71 -8.34 -10.40 -53.87
N GLU A 72 -9.29 -10.81 -53.03
CA GLU A 72 -10.16 -11.96 -53.25
C GLU A 72 -10.98 -11.82 -54.49
N GLU A 73 -11.59 -10.65 -54.73
CA GLU A 73 -12.37 -10.40 -55.97
C GLU A 73 -11.46 -10.42 -57.23
N ALA A 74 -10.25 -9.80 -57.13
CA ALA A 74 -9.28 -9.81 -58.24
C ALA A 74 -8.83 -11.26 -58.57
N PHE A 75 -8.41 -11.99 -57.52
CA PHE A 75 -8.02 -13.39 -57.68
C PHE A 75 -9.15 -14.27 -58.24
N SER A 76 -10.40 -14.14 -57.76
CA SER A 76 -11.54 -14.90 -58.22
C SER A 76 -11.81 -14.69 -59.73
N ARG A 77 -11.66 -13.44 -60.21
CA ARG A 77 -11.84 -13.14 -61.66
C ARG A 77 -10.77 -13.84 -62.49
N ILE A 78 -9.49 -13.72 -62.15
CA ILE A 78 -8.44 -14.33 -62.94
C ILE A 78 -8.47 -15.86 -62.83
N ALA A 79 -8.78 -16.41 -61.63
CA ALA A 79 -8.90 -17.86 -61.42
C ALA A 79 -9.96 -18.48 -62.32
N THR A 80 -11.11 -17.83 -62.42
CA THR A 80 -12.19 -18.30 -63.32
C THR A 80 -11.71 -18.29 -64.76
N THR A 81 -11.14 -17.18 -65.22
CA THR A 81 -10.66 -17.02 -66.59
C THR A 81 -9.53 -18.01 -66.92
N TYR A 82 -8.58 -18.18 -66.02
CA TYR A 82 -7.44 -19.11 -66.17
C TYR A 82 -7.92 -20.58 -66.27
N THR A 83 -8.84 -20.97 -65.36
CA THR A 83 -9.40 -22.33 -65.37
C THR A 83 -10.17 -22.61 -66.67
N LEU A 84 -10.95 -21.70 -67.13
CA LEU A 84 -11.68 -21.81 -68.38
C LEU A 84 -10.72 -21.93 -69.59
N SER A 85 -9.62 -21.13 -69.60
CA SER A 85 -8.66 -21.13 -70.68
C SER A 85 -7.87 -22.44 -70.78
N GLN A 86 -7.68 -23.15 -69.69
CA GLN A 86 -6.99 -24.45 -69.60
C GLN A 86 -7.91 -25.65 -69.84
N SER A 87 -9.22 -25.44 -69.93
CA SER A 87 -10.10 -26.60 -70.13
C SER A 87 -9.76 -27.30 -71.46
N GLN A 88 -9.56 -28.59 -71.40
CA GLN A 88 -9.21 -29.41 -72.55
C GLN A 88 -10.26 -29.29 -73.74
N ASN A 89 -11.50 -29.05 -73.37
CA ASN A 89 -12.56 -28.86 -74.35
C ASN A 89 -12.35 -27.59 -75.17
N ILE A 90 -11.94 -26.48 -74.55
CA ILE A 90 -11.66 -25.22 -75.22
C ILE A 90 -10.43 -25.35 -76.17
N VAL A 91 -9.39 -25.95 -75.63
CA VAL A 91 -8.15 -26.23 -76.46
C VAL A 91 -8.46 -27.11 -77.63
N GLN A 92 -9.27 -28.18 -77.45
CA GLN A 92 -9.68 -29.08 -78.55
C GLN A 92 -10.62 -28.37 -79.55
N LEU A 93 -11.59 -27.59 -79.06
CA LEU A 93 -12.51 -26.82 -79.90
C LEU A 93 -11.75 -25.79 -80.76
N ARG A 94 -10.76 -25.06 -80.16
CA ARG A 94 -9.91 -24.15 -80.94
C ARG A 94 -9.11 -24.83 -82.03
N LYS A 95 -8.56 -26.04 -81.78
CA LYS A 95 -7.88 -26.84 -82.81
C LYS A 95 -8.81 -27.25 -83.93
N GLN A 96 -10.08 -27.37 -83.68
CA GLN A 96 -11.06 -27.82 -84.70
C GLN A 96 -11.67 -26.62 -85.48
N LEU A 97 -11.45 -25.37 -85.07
CA LEU A 97 -11.94 -24.17 -85.78
C LEU A 97 -11.19 -24.07 -87.10
N LYS A 98 -11.96 -23.99 -88.20
CA LYS A 98 -11.48 -23.71 -89.56
C LYS A 98 -12.16 -22.50 -90.08
N GLU A 99 -11.42 -21.59 -90.72
CA GLU A 99 -11.98 -20.38 -91.27
C GLU A 99 -13.03 -20.73 -92.36
N GLY A 100 -14.15 -19.96 -92.31
CA GLY A 100 -15.27 -20.21 -93.22
C GLY A 100 -16.14 -21.43 -92.92
N THR A 101 -15.82 -22.22 -91.86
CA THR A 101 -16.68 -23.31 -91.40
C THR A 101 -17.52 -22.90 -90.19
N ALA A 102 -18.79 -23.21 -90.13
CA ALA A 102 -19.64 -22.86 -88.98
C ALA A 102 -19.16 -23.52 -87.69
N CYS A 103 -18.93 -22.73 -86.65
CA CYS A 103 -18.44 -23.21 -85.35
C CYS A 103 -19.54 -24.11 -84.72
N PRO A 104 -19.17 -25.29 -84.20
CA PRO A 104 -20.12 -26.21 -83.58
C PRO A 104 -20.73 -25.64 -82.25
N VAL A 105 -20.11 -24.53 -81.66
CA VAL A 105 -20.55 -23.97 -80.39
C VAL A 105 -21.43 -22.74 -80.58
N CYS A 106 -21.12 -21.84 -81.53
CA CYS A 106 -21.84 -20.58 -81.70
C CYS A 106 -22.33 -20.33 -83.14
N GLY A 107 -22.02 -21.20 -84.08
CA GLY A 107 -22.44 -21.08 -85.49
C GLY A 107 -21.69 -20.05 -86.30
N ALA A 108 -20.80 -19.24 -85.73
CA ALA A 108 -20.02 -18.22 -86.42
C ALA A 108 -18.99 -18.85 -87.36
N THR A 109 -18.80 -18.30 -88.58
CA THR A 109 -17.84 -18.72 -89.58
C THR A 109 -16.48 -18.06 -89.50
N HIS A 110 -16.40 -16.98 -88.68
CA HIS A 110 -15.18 -16.21 -88.40
C HIS A 110 -14.98 -16.02 -86.95
N HIS A 111 -13.76 -16.37 -86.47
CA HIS A 111 -13.37 -16.23 -85.06
C HIS A 111 -12.04 -15.48 -85.00
N PRO A 112 -11.96 -14.39 -84.23
CA PRO A 112 -10.73 -13.55 -84.17
C PRO A 112 -9.52 -14.32 -83.65
N TYR A 113 -9.70 -15.41 -82.91
CA TYR A 113 -8.61 -16.17 -82.28
C TYR A 113 -8.21 -17.46 -83.01
N HIS A 114 -8.80 -17.69 -84.21
CA HIS A 114 -8.45 -18.91 -84.95
C HIS A 114 -7.15 -18.71 -85.78
N THR A 115 -6.74 -17.50 -86.03
CA THR A 115 -5.57 -17.08 -86.77
C THR A 115 -4.33 -16.83 -85.89
N GLU A 116 -4.51 -16.88 -84.53
CA GLU A 116 -3.39 -16.78 -83.65
C GLU A 116 -2.44 -17.93 -83.75
N THR A 117 -1.15 -17.64 -83.89
CA THR A 117 -0.11 -18.65 -83.89
C THR A 117 -0.03 -19.36 -82.53
N GLU A 118 0.35 -20.71 -82.53
CA GLU A 118 0.45 -21.42 -81.27
C GLU A 118 1.42 -20.77 -80.29
N ARG A 119 2.36 -19.97 -80.78
CA ARG A 119 3.29 -19.13 -79.94
C ARG A 119 2.58 -18.00 -79.20
N GLU A 120 1.74 -17.24 -79.89
CA GLU A 120 1.00 -16.11 -79.26
C GLU A 120 -0.01 -16.61 -78.20
N LEU A 121 -0.66 -17.73 -78.48
CA LEU A 121 -1.53 -18.36 -77.48
C LEU A 121 -0.74 -18.88 -76.27
N GLY A 122 0.44 -19.47 -76.47
CA GLY A 122 1.34 -19.95 -75.45
C GLY A 122 1.83 -18.78 -74.56
N GLU A 123 2.19 -17.63 -75.17
CA GLU A 123 2.59 -16.45 -74.45
C GLU A 123 1.43 -15.87 -73.61
N LEU A 124 0.22 -15.82 -74.12
CA LEU A 124 -1.01 -15.38 -73.42
C LEU A 124 -1.29 -16.26 -72.22
N LEU A 125 -1.31 -17.58 -72.39
CA LEU A 125 -1.54 -18.55 -71.32
C LEU A 125 -0.44 -18.49 -70.22
N SER A 126 0.81 -18.28 -70.63
CA SER A 126 1.92 -18.08 -69.71
C SER A 126 1.79 -16.80 -68.89
N SER A 127 1.35 -15.66 -69.54
CA SER A 127 1.04 -14.42 -68.87
C SER A 127 -0.09 -14.55 -67.87
N MET A 128 -1.20 -15.23 -68.26
CA MET A 128 -2.33 -15.50 -67.34
C MET A 128 -1.93 -16.40 -66.17
N ALA A 129 -1.07 -17.42 -66.40
CA ALA A 129 -0.58 -18.28 -65.34
C ALA A 129 0.29 -17.51 -64.34
N LYS A 130 1.12 -16.56 -64.82
CA LYS A 130 1.90 -15.66 -63.96
C LYS A 130 1.00 -14.73 -63.13
N GLU A 131 0.05 -14.07 -63.79
CA GLU A 131 -0.89 -13.17 -63.10
C GLU A 131 -1.70 -13.93 -62.04
N TYR A 132 -2.16 -15.14 -62.32
CA TYR A 132 -2.84 -16.00 -61.36
C TYR A 132 -1.97 -16.31 -60.15
N ALA A 133 -0.70 -16.67 -60.36
CA ALA A 133 0.24 -16.98 -59.31
C ALA A 133 0.58 -15.75 -58.47
N ASP A 134 0.80 -14.60 -59.11
CA ASP A 134 1.09 -13.33 -58.43
C ASP A 134 -0.07 -12.89 -57.55
N LEU A 135 -1.31 -12.94 -58.05
CA LEU A 135 -2.51 -12.58 -57.30
C LEU A 135 -2.81 -13.57 -56.14
N GLN A 136 -2.53 -14.87 -56.38
CA GLN A 136 -2.65 -15.90 -55.34
C GLN A 136 -1.69 -15.62 -54.19
N GLN A 137 -0.44 -15.28 -54.49
CA GLN A 137 0.57 -14.96 -53.51
C GLN A 137 0.24 -13.67 -52.76
N ASP A 138 -0.19 -12.62 -53.46
CA ASP A 138 -0.61 -11.35 -52.83
C ASP A 138 -1.78 -11.55 -51.87
N LEU A 139 -2.80 -12.31 -52.26
CA LEU A 139 -3.94 -12.65 -51.43
C LEU A 139 -3.49 -13.43 -50.17
N LEU A 140 -2.62 -14.40 -50.31
CA LEU A 140 -2.09 -15.18 -49.20
C LEU A 140 -1.36 -14.30 -48.21
N LEU A 141 -0.44 -13.45 -48.66
CA LEU A 141 0.30 -12.52 -47.83
C LEU A 141 -0.60 -11.51 -47.10
N LYS A 142 -1.61 -11.00 -47.77
CA LYS A 142 -2.60 -10.07 -47.14
C LYS A 142 -3.41 -10.76 -46.04
N ARG A 143 -3.84 -12.03 -46.30
CA ARG A 143 -4.56 -12.83 -45.29
C ARG A 143 -3.68 -13.12 -44.09
N GLU A 144 -2.43 -13.50 -44.29
CA GLU A 144 -1.48 -13.75 -43.19
C GLU A 144 -1.25 -12.51 -42.33
N ARG A 145 -1.04 -11.34 -42.98
CA ARG A 145 -0.89 -10.05 -42.25
C ARG A 145 -2.13 -9.71 -41.46
N LEU A 146 -3.33 -9.90 -42.03
CA LEU A 146 -4.58 -9.63 -41.30
C LEU A 146 -4.76 -10.58 -40.13
N ALA A 147 -4.41 -11.87 -40.29
CA ALA A 147 -4.48 -12.84 -39.19
C ALA A 147 -3.52 -12.46 -38.05
N ALA A 148 -2.28 -12.12 -38.36
CA ALA A 148 -1.31 -11.67 -37.36
C ALA A 148 -1.78 -10.42 -36.63
N MET A 149 -2.32 -9.42 -37.33
CA MET A 149 -2.88 -8.21 -36.72
C MET A 149 -4.05 -8.52 -35.79
N ARG A 150 -4.94 -9.45 -36.16
CA ARG A 150 -6.05 -9.87 -35.30
C ARG A 150 -5.59 -10.59 -34.04
N GLU A 151 -4.54 -11.39 -34.12
CA GLU A 151 -3.93 -12.05 -32.96
C GLU A 151 -3.32 -11.02 -32.00
N GLU A 152 -2.60 -10.01 -32.54
CA GLU A 152 -2.09 -8.90 -31.70
C GLU A 152 -3.22 -8.12 -31.02
N ILE A 153 -4.28 -7.78 -31.75
CA ILE A 153 -5.45 -7.08 -31.20
C ILE A 153 -6.09 -7.91 -30.07
N ALA A 154 -6.23 -9.21 -30.24
CA ALA A 154 -6.81 -10.08 -29.22
C ALA A 154 -5.91 -10.17 -27.97
N ALA A 155 -4.59 -10.26 -28.17
CA ALA A 155 -3.63 -10.26 -27.05
C ALA A 155 -3.64 -8.93 -26.29
N ASP A 156 -3.62 -7.80 -27.00
CA ASP A 156 -3.67 -6.46 -26.38
C ASP A 156 -4.99 -6.24 -25.63
N ALA A 157 -6.13 -6.63 -26.21
CA ALA A 157 -7.42 -6.54 -25.54
C ALA A 157 -7.46 -7.36 -24.24
N ALA A 158 -6.94 -8.58 -24.24
CA ALA A 158 -6.85 -9.43 -23.05
C ALA A 158 -5.94 -8.82 -21.96
N ARG A 159 -4.82 -8.21 -22.39
CA ARG A 159 -3.90 -7.51 -21.46
C ARG A 159 -4.58 -6.29 -20.82
N ILE A 160 -5.22 -5.44 -21.62
CA ILE A 160 -5.96 -4.26 -21.15
C ILE A 160 -7.06 -4.66 -20.16
N GLU A 161 -7.80 -5.74 -20.43
CA GLU A 161 -8.81 -6.24 -19.51
C GLU A 161 -8.22 -6.73 -18.19
N ALA A 162 -7.09 -7.44 -18.22
CA ALA A 162 -6.38 -7.89 -17.02
C ALA A 162 -5.86 -6.70 -16.19
N ASP A 163 -5.27 -5.69 -16.85
CA ASP A 163 -4.80 -4.47 -16.20
C ASP A 163 -5.95 -3.64 -15.64
N GLY A 164 -7.09 -3.60 -16.30
CA GLY A 164 -8.32 -2.98 -15.79
C GLY A 164 -8.78 -3.62 -14.48
N ARG A 165 -8.81 -4.96 -14.41
CA ARG A 165 -9.15 -5.68 -13.16
C ARG A 165 -8.13 -5.38 -12.06
N ALA A 166 -6.84 -5.36 -12.36
CA ALA A 166 -5.80 -5.00 -11.39
C ALA A 166 -5.91 -3.55 -10.91
N LEU A 167 -6.31 -2.63 -11.78
CA LEU A 167 -6.57 -1.23 -11.43
C LEU A 167 -7.77 -1.09 -10.50
N ASP A 168 -8.85 -1.84 -10.74
CA ASP A 168 -10.02 -1.83 -9.87
C ASP A 168 -9.73 -2.43 -8.49
N ASP A 169 -8.87 -3.45 -8.41
CA ASP A 169 -8.38 -3.98 -7.13
C ASP A 169 -7.54 -2.94 -6.37
N LEU A 170 -6.68 -2.20 -7.06
CA LEU A 170 -5.92 -1.09 -6.45
C LEU A 170 -6.83 0.01 -5.92
N LYS A 171 -7.86 0.40 -6.68
CA LYS A 171 -8.84 1.41 -6.25
C LYS A 171 -9.61 0.96 -5.01
N ARG A 172 -10.00 -0.32 -4.94
CA ARG A 172 -10.69 -0.88 -3.75
C ARG A 172 -9.80 -0.85 -2.51
N ARG A 173 -8.52 -1.24 -2.63
CA ARG A 173 -7.56 -1.15 -1.52
C ARG A 173 -7.34 0.30 -1.10
N GLN A 174 -7.16 1.19 -2.06
CA GLN A 174 -7.03 2.62 -1.79
C GLN A 174 -8.23 3.19 -1.03
N GLN A 175 -9.44 2.77 -1.39
CA GLN A 175 -10.64 3.19 -0.68
C GLN A 175 -10.67 2.69 0.77
N ALA A 176 -10.25 1.44 1.02
CA ALA A 176 -10.14 0.91 2.37
C ALA A 176 -9.11 1.66 3.21
N ASP A 177 -7.93 1.99 2.64
CA ASP A 177 -6.91 2.79 3.30
C ASP A 177 -7.43 4.20 3.65
N VAL A 178 -8.21 4.81 2.75
CA VAL A 178 -8.86 6.11 2.98
C VAL A 178 -9.90 6.04 4.11
N GLU A 179 -10.69 4.98 4.16
CA GLU A 179 -11.67 4.76 5.24
C GLU A 179 -10.98 4.54 6.59
N GLU A 180 -9.88 3.79 6.63
CA GLU A 180 -9.06 3.64 7.85
C GLU A 180 -8.44 4.99 8.25
N TRP A 181 -7.95 5.78 7.30
CA TRP A 181 -7.41 7.11 7.55
C TRP A 181 -8.43 8.07 8.19
N GLN A 182 -9.70 8.02 7.76
CA GLN A 182 -10.75 8.86 8.35
C GLN A 182 -10.91 8.62 9.85
N GLN A 183 -10.60 7.42 10.33
CA GLN A 183 -10.61 7.09 11.76
C GLN A 183 -9.48 7.81 12.53
N CYS A 184 -8.45 8.33 11.84
CA CYS A 184 -7.37 9.09 12.45
C CYS A 184 -7.72 10.58 12.67
N ALA A 185 -8.90 11.04 12.29
CA ALA A 185 -9.32 12.45 12.40
C ALA A 185 -9.34 12.97 13.84
N TYR A 186 -9.42 12.11 14.85
CA TYR A 186 -9.29 12.50 16.26
C TYR A 186 -7.88 12.95 16.64
N LEU A 187 -6.85 12.59 15.89
CA LEU A 187 -5.47 13.00 16.14
C LEU A 187 -5.23 14.46 15.74
N ASP A 188 -5.83 14.86 14.61
CA ASP A 188 -5.82 16.24 14.12
C ASP A 188 -7.00 16.45 13.16
N ASN A 189 -7.72 17.55 13.30
CA ASN A 189 -8.89 17.85 12.47
C ASN A 189 -8.58 17.93 10.97
N SER A 190 -7.34 18.27 10.59
CA SER A 190 -6.92 18.32 9.19
C SER A 190 -6.88 16.95 8.54
N PHE A 191 -6.85 15.84 9.32
CA PHE A 191 -6.85 14.47 8.80
C PHE A 191 -8.22 14.06 8.21
N ALA A 192 -9.27 14.80 8.48
CA ALA A 192 -10.58 14.55 7.87
C ALA A 192 -10.58 14.66 6.35
N ASP A 193 -9.71 15.50 5.78
CA ASP A 193 -9.55 15.63 4.31
C ASP A 193 -8.42 14.72 3.80
N CYS A 194 -8.80 13.70 3.04
CA CYS A 194 -7.90 12.75 2.38
C CYS A 194 -8.14 12.69 0.86
N SER A 195 -8.70 13.75 0.28
CA SER A 195 -8.95 13.83 -1.16
C SER A 195 -7.64 13.75 -1.97
N ALA A 196 -7.75 13.34 -3.23
CA ALA A 196 -6.61 13.26 -4.15
C ALA A 196 -5.94 14.63 -4.41
N THR A 197 -6.64 15.73 -4.09
CA THR A 197 -6.16 17.12 -4.26
C THR A 197 -5.32 17.62 -3.12
N VAL A 198 -5.28 16.92 -1.97
CA VAL A 198 -4.45 17.28 -0.82
C VAL A 198 -2.98 17.26 -1.20
N ASN A 199 -2.24 18.30 -0.83
CA ASN A 199 -0.80 18.32 -0.98
C ASN A 199 -0.17 17.27 -0.07
N ARG A 200 0.31 16.18 -0.68
CA ARG A 200 0.79 14.97 0.01
C ARG A 200 2.05 15.24 0.82
N ASP A 201 2.97 16.05 0.28
CA ASP A 201 4.22 16.37 0.97
C ASP A 201 3.96 17.30 2.16
N ALA A 202 3.12 18.31 1.99
CA ALA A 202 2.74 19.19 3.10
C ALA A 202 2.05 18.39 4.23
N ARG A 203 1.19 17.44 3.89
CA ARG A 203 0.55 16.57 4.88
C ARG A 203 1.57 15.67 5.59
N ARG A 204 2.50 15.07 4.86
CA ARG A 204 3.59 14.27 5.45
C ARG A 204 4.44 15.08 6.41
N MET A 205 4.82 16.30 6.03
CA MET A 205 5.58 17.20 6.90
C MET A 205 4.80 17.58 8.16
N MET A 206 3.50 17.80 8.05
CA MET A 206 2.64 18.11 9.20
C MET A 206 2.55 16.91 10.16
N ILE A 207 2.35 15.70 9.65
CA ILE A 207 2.34 14.48 10.47
C ILE A 207 3.67 14.33 11.20
N GLN A 208 4.80 14.53 10.51
CA GLN A 208 6.12 14.47 11.13
C GLN A 208 6.28 15.52 12.24
N LEU A 209 5.82 16.73 12.03
CA LEU A 209 5.83 17.77 13.06
C LEU A 209 5.00 17.38 14.30
N LEU A 210 3.84 16.74 14.10
CA LEU A 210 3.02 16.23 15.21
C LEU A 210 3.74 15.11 15.96
N ILE A 211 4.40 14.20 15.26
CA ILE A 211 5.21 13.14 15.84
C ILE A 211 6.33 13.75 16.70
N ASP A 212 7.12 14.68 16.14
CA ASP A 212 8.25 15.30 16.83
C ASP A 212 7.81 16.07 18.09
N ASN A 213 6.66 16.76 18.02
CA ASN A 213 6.11 17.46 19.17
C ASN A 213 5.59 16.49 20.24
N THR A 214 4.92 15.40 19.83
CA THR A 214 4.39 14.39 20.76
C THR A 214 5.53 13.59 21.39
N THR A 215 6.59 13.28 20.66
CA THR A 215 7.80 12.64 21.19
C THR A 215 8.43 13.49 22.30
N ARG A 216 8.61 14.78 22.05
CA ARG A 216 9.13 15.70 23.08
C ARG A 216 8.23 15.73 24.32
N ALA A 217 6.92 15.81 24.13
CA ALA A 217 5.98 15.79 25.24
C ALA A 217 5.98 14.45 26.01
N ALA A 218 6.18 13.33 25.33
CA ALA A 218 6.32 12.02 25.96
C ALA A 218 7.61 11.94 26.79
N ASP A 219 8.75 12.36 26.22
CA ASP A 219 10.04 12.39 26.91
C ASP A 219 10.03 13.29 28.13
N GLU A 220 9.38 14.45 28.07
CA GLU A 220 9.21 15.37 29.20
C GLU A 220 8.35 14.74 30.30
N ALA A 221 7.22 14.14 29.93
CA ALA A 221 6.34 13.48 30.90
C ALA A 221 7.01 12.27 31.57
N ASP A 222 7.84 11.51 30.83
CA ASP A 222 8.60 10.39 31.38
C ASP A 222 9.67 10.88 32.38
N LYS A 223 10.40 11.96 32.08
CA LYS A 223 11.36 12.57 32.98
C LYS A 223 10.70 13.10 34.25
N GLU A 224 9.55 13.75 34.13
CA GLU A 224 8.79 14.22 35.29
C GLU A 224 8.33 13.04 36.17
N LEU A 225 7.87 11.94 35.56
CA LEU A 225 7.45 10.74 36.27
C LEU A 225 8.65 10.06 36.97
N GLU A 226 9.80 9.96 36.33
CA GLU A 226 11.02 9.44 36.91
C GLU A 226 11.49 10.29 38.10
N ALA A 227 11.50 11.63 37.96
CA ALA A 227 11.84 12.54 39.03
C ALA A 227 10.89 12.42 40.22
N TYR A 228 9.59 12.33 39.94
CA TYR A 228 8.56 12.11 40.98
C TYR A 228 8.80 10.80 41.74
N ASN A 229 9.02 9.70 41.04
CA ASN A 229 9.28 8.39 41.64
C ASN A 229 10.57 8.38 42.48
N PHE A 230 11.63 9.05 42.00
CA PHE A 230 12.87 9.22 42.75
C PHE A 230 12.66 9.97 44.06
N HIS A 231 11.95 11.10 44.01
CA HIS A 231 11.65 11.89 45.21
C HIS A 231 10.74 11.14 46.16
N GLN A 232 9.75 10.41 45.65
CA GLN A 232 8.86 9.60 46.49
C GLN A 232 9.62 8.47 47.19
N GLY A 233 10.56 7.83 46.50
CA GLY A 233 11.45 6.82 47.10
C GLY A 233 12.36 7.41 48.21
N HIS A 234 12.80 8.66 48.04
CA HIS A 234 13.57 9.35 49.06
C HIS A 234 12.72 9.71 50.29
N ILE A 235 11.50 10.25 50.08
CA ILE A 235 10.53 10.52 51.14
C ILE A 235 10.21 9.26 51.94
N ASN A 236 10.00 8.14 51.30
CA ASN A 236 9.69 6.87 51.98
C ASN A 236 10.84 6.44 52.88
N ARG A 237 12.10 6.53 52.41
CA ARG A 237 13.31 6.24 53.22
C ARG A 237 13.44 7.20 54.44
N LEU A 238 13.22 8.47 54.24
CA LEU A 238 13.23 9.44 55.35
C LEU A 238 12.12 9.16 56.36
N ASN A 239 10.93 8.75 55.95
CA ASN A 239 9.87 8.33 56.85
C ASN A 239 10.24 7.11 57.67
N GLU A 240 10.89 6.09 57.06
CA GLU A 240 11.39 4.91 57.77
C GLU A 240 12.44 5.28 58.81
N GLU A 241 13.39 6.21 58.48
CA GLU A 241 14.38 6.72 59.42
C GLU A 241 13.74 7.48 60.58
N ILE A 242 12.71 8.31 60.29
CA ILE A 242 11.93 9.03 61.31
C ILE A 242 11.23 8.04 62.25
N ASP A 243 10.67 6.98 61.76
CA ASP A 243 9.96 5.98 62.60
C ASP A 243 10.93 5.20 63.49
N VAL A 244 12.15 4.86 62.98
CA VAL A 244 13.23 4.31 63.82
C VAL A 244 13.64 5.26 64.92
N LEU A 245 13.90 6.53 64.58
CA LEU A 245 14.29 7.55 65.58
C LEU A 245 13.19 7.79 66.63
N LYS A 246 11.92 7.76 66.27
CA LYS A 246 10.81 7.86 67.24
C LYS A 246 10.81 6.67 68.21
N ALA A 247 10.99 5.45 67.74
CA ALA A 247 11.09 4.27 68.58
C ALA A 247 12.31 4.33 69.54
N GLU A 248 13.44 4.84 69.08
CA GLU A 248 14.60 5.11 69.96
C GLU A 248 14.31 6.19 70.98
N MET A 249 13.63 7.27 70.60
CA MET A 249 13.20 8.32 71.54
C MET A 249 12.30 7.77 72.62
N GLU A 250 11.27 6.97 72.27
CA GLU A 250 10.35 6.31 73.22
C GLU A 250 11.13 5.42 74.24
N THR A 251 12.07 4.61 73.70
CA THR A 251 12.92 3.79 74.53
C THR A 251 13.79 4.58 75.51
N ASN A 252 14.42 5.67 75.01
CA ASN A 252 15.20 6.59 75.85
C ASN A 252 14.35 7.31 76.86
N GLN A 253 13.14 7.74 76.49
CA GLN A 253 12.21 8.39 77.46
C GLN A 253 11.83 7.43 78.59
N THR A 254 11.50 6.16 78.23
CA THR A 254 11.21 5.13 79.24
C THR A 254 12.38 4.90 80.19
N TYR A 255 13.64 4.83 79.64
CA TYR A 255 14.86 4.73 80.46
C TYR A 255 15.01 5.92 81.39
N LEU A 256 14.84 7.15 80.92
CA LEU A 256 14.93 8.37 81.73
C LEU A 256 13.87 8.37 82.86
N ASP A 257 12.67 7.96 82.59
CA ASP A 257 11.56 7.91 83.61
C ASP A 257 11.87 6.83 84.68
N ASN A 258 12.48 5.69 84.29
CA ASN A 258 12.97 4.68 85.24
C ASN A 258 14.12 5.22 86.10
N VAL A 259 15.11 5.93 85.52
CA VAL A 259 16.19 6.55 86.25
C VAL A 259 15.65 7.63 87.20
N ARG A 260 14.73 8.46 86.77
CA ARG A 260 14.09 9.46 87.65
C ARG A 260 13.34 8.82 88.82
N THR A 261 12.68 7.71 88.56
CA THR A 261 11.97 6.99 89.60
C THR A 261 12.94 6.34 90.60
N ALA A 262 14.00 5.72 90.12
CA ALA A 262 15.07 5.20 90.98
C ALA A 262 15.73 6.26 91.77
N ALA A 263 16.01 7.43 91.20
CA ALA A 263 16.58 8.58 91.92
C ALA A 263 15.64 9.11 93.01
N ARG A 264 14.34 9.17 92.76
CA ARG A 264 13.35 9.57 93.82
C ARG A 264 13.31 8.57 94.98
N ILE A 265 13.34 7.27 94.65
CA ILE A 265 13.37 6.23 95.69
C ILE A 265 14.67 6.34 96.50
N ALA A 266 15.80 6.50 95.89
CA ALA A 266 17.09 6.69 96.56
C ALA A 266 17.09 7.95 97.44
N ALA A 267 16.51 9.07 96.97
CA ALA A 267 16.41 10.29 97.74
C ALA A 267 15.53 10.09 98.99
N ALA A 268 14.35 9.45 98.84
CA ALA A 268 13.47 9.14 99.96
C ALA A 268 14.16 8.24 101.00
N SER A 269 14.87 7.18 100.57
CA SER A 269 15.63 6.32 101.45
C SER A 269 16.75 7.04 102.18
N ALA A 270 17.41 8.01 101.50
CA ALA A 270 18.44 8.85 102.15
C ALA A 270 17.86 9.79 103.22
N GLU A 271 16.66 10.34 102.96
CA GLU A 271 15.90 11.14 103.95
C GLU A 271 15.51 10.31 105.17
N GLU A 272 14.99 9.10 104.97
CA GLU A 272 14.67 8.16 106.06
C GLU A 272 15.92 7.77 106.87
N LEU A 273 17.01 7.48 106.22
CA LEU A 273 18.27 7.20 106.91
C LEU A 273 18.75 8.41 107.65
N GLN A 274 18.67 9.61 107.15
CA GLN A 274 19.04 10.85 107.86
C GLN A 274 18.16 11.09 109.11
N GLN A 275 16.84 10.73 109.00
CA GLN A 275 15.94 10.79 110.17
C GLN A 275 16.41 9.84 111.28
N VAL A 276 16.70 8.59 110.93
CA VAL A 276 17.20 7.57 111.86
C VAL A 276 18.51 7.98 112.50
N ILE A 277 19.48 8.58 111.74
CA ILE A 277 20.72 9.15 112.27
C ILE A 277 20.42 10.26 113.25
N ASN A 278 19.58 11.23 112.91
CA ASN A 278 19.19 12.30 113.78
C ASN A 278 18.48 11.89 115.08
N GLU A 279 17.60 10.83 115.01
CA GLU A 279 16.98 10.23 116.15
C GLU A 279 18.02 9.48 117.04
N SER A 280 18.96 8.74 116.38
CA SER A 280 20.02 8.07 117.10
C SER A 280 20.95 9.11 117.82
N ASP A 281 21.33 10.17 117.13
CA ASP A 281 22.14 11.22 117.68
C ASP A 281 21.46 11.94 118.90
N ARG A 282 20.09 12.10 118.79
CA ARG A 282 19.33 12.63 119.87
C ARG A 282 19.29 11.70 121.11
N ALA A 283 19.04 10.41 120.83
CA ALA A 283 19.09 9.41 121.89
C ALA A 283 20.44 9.28 122.55
N CYS A 284 21.54 9.33 121.78
CA CYS A 284 22.90 9.41 122.32
C CYS A 284 23.12 10.65 123.14
N SER A 285 22.65 11.81 122.69
CA SER A 285 22.84 13.08 123.45
C SER A 285 22.06 13.03 124.78
N GLU A 286 20.88 12.39 124.78
CA GLU A 286 20.07 12.23 126.02
C GLU A 286 20.76 11.26 126.98
N LEU A 287 21.56 10.28 126.53
CA LEU A 287 22.27 9.35 127.35
C LEU A 287 23.58 10.00 128.02
N TYR A 288 24.03 11.08 127.45
CA TYR A 288 25.30 11.75 127.95
C TYR A 288 24.95 13.01 128.75
N THR A 289 23.70 13.31 129.05
CA THR A 289 23.27 14.50 129.88
C THR A 289 22.87 14.10 131.30
N ASP A 290 23.01 12.86 131.69
CA ASP A 290 22.93 12.41 133.05
C ASP A 290 24.38 12.14 133.51
#